data_c515fa0af443ee99a9a72ec1778b8fbf
#
_entry.id   c515fa0af443ee99a9a72ec1778b8fbf
#
_cell.length_a   1.000
_cell.length_b   1.000
_cell.length_c   1.000
_cell.angle_alpha   90.00
_cell.angle_beta   90.00
_cell.angle_gamma   90.00
#
_symmetry.space_group_name_H-M   'P 1'
#
loop_
_entity.id
_entity.type
_entity.pdbx_description
1 polymer ?
#
loop_
_entity_poly.entity_id
_entity_poly.type
_entity_poly.pdbx_seq_one_letter_code
_entity_poly.pdbx_strand_id
1 'polypeptide(L)'
;MERFIQHDALYIRHFTTTEWPFPVHNHNHFELAFIHSGNGFHYLNEIPQWYQGPCLFLLSPEDYHIFEIQNRTEFSILKFTNIYLDGPFADQGLQEWSKLMEQLLAMSSTLQSCLVNSAEELFKIEQLIHLIIREWETSQNSGNETIFYLIRAVFSLIKKTAVKELSPKISSQENTVISIVNHIHKHIRNPRSLQLRELAEVFNFSPNYLTGLFKKQMGVPIKTYIDNYKLKLIENRLKYTEHPLKEISIEFGFNDLSHFNKFFKKNYGINPKEAR
;
A
#
# COMPACT_ATOMS: atom_id res chain seq x y z
N MET A 1 6.47 2.01 -17.89
CA MET A 1 6.16 2.67 -16.60
C MET A 1 7.48 2.90 -15.90
N GLU A 2 7.73 4.11 -15.45
CA GLU A 2 8.97 4.49 -14.77
C GLU A 2 8.93 4.02 -13.31
N ARG A 3 10.10 3.63 -12.76
CA ARG A 3 10.23 3.31 -11.33
C ARG A 3 11.20 4.27 -10.67
N PHE A 4 10.72 4.93 -9.63
CA PHE A 4 11.55 5.82 -8.81
C PHE A 4 12.22 5.04 -7.69
N ILE A 5 13.55 5.03 -7.69
CA ILE A 5 14.35 4.36 -6.67
C ILE A 5 14.86 5.41 -5.69
N GLN A 6 14.50 5.25 -4.42
CA GLN A 6 15.02 6.02 -3.31
C GLN A 6 16.08 5.21 -2.59
N HIS A 7 17.23 5.80 -2.34
CA HIS A 7 18.33 5.20 -1.58
C HIS A 7 18.32 5.62 -0.10
N ASP A 8 17.75 6.79 0.18
CA ASP A 8 17.63 7.28 1.55
C ASP A 8 16.51 6.53 2.29
N ALA A 9 16.75 6.29 3.60
CA ALA A 9 15.77 5.62 4.43
C ALA A 9 14.46 6.43 4.57
N LEU A 10 14.58 7.77 4.64
CA LEU A 10 13.50 8.75 4.67
C LEU A 10 13.83 9.91 3.73
N TYR A 11 12.82 10.38 2.99
CA TYR A 11 12.85 11.62 2.23
C TYR A 11 11.51 12.34 2.35
N ILE A 12 11.54 13.65 2.58
CA ILE A 12 10.34 14.47 2.75
C ILE A 12 10.37 15.61 1.74
N ARG A 13 9.24 15.84 1.08
CA ARG A 13 9.05 16.93 0.13
C ARG A 13 7.75 17.66 0.42
N HIS A 14 7.85 18.99 0.54
CA HIS A 14 6.71 19.87 0.64
C HIS A 14 6.73 20.85 -0.55
N PHE A 15 5.61 20.97 -1.26
CA PHE A 15 5.53 21.84 -2.45
C PHE A 15 4.09 22.15 -2.82
N THR A 16 3.93 23.24 -3.59
CA THR A 16 2.65 23.63 -4.19
C THR A 16 2.79 23.62 -5.71
N THR A 17 1.80 23.07 -6.41
CA THR A 17 1.82 23.00 -7.87
C THR A 17 0.42 23.09 -8.47
N THR A 18 0.34 23.44 -9.75
CA THR A 18 -0.89 23.42 -10.57
C THR A 18 -0.92 22.25 -11.54
N GLU A 19 0.22 21.58 -11.73
CA GLU A 19 0.36 20.40 -12.58
C GLU A 19 1.23 19.36 -11.87
N TRP A 20 0.86 18.09 -11.96
CA TRP A 20 1.65 17.02 -11.36
C TRP A 20 2.94 16.83 -12.15
N PRO A 21 4.13 16.97 -11.51
CA PRO A 21 5.39 17.02 -12.25
C PRO A 21 5.98 15.64 -12.57
N PHE A 22 5.29 14.54 -12.24
CA PHE A 22 5.81 13.20 -12.39
C PHE A 22 4.93 12.37 -13.36
N PRO A 23 5.52 11.51 -14.21
CA PRO A 23 4.77 10.55 -15.00
C PRO A 23 4.11 9.50 -14.09
N VAL A 24 3.24 8.66 -14.66
CA VAL A 24 2.77 7.44 -13.97
C VAL A 24 3.97 6.59 -13.58
N HIS A 25 4.13 6.33 -12.28
CA HIS A 25 5.30 5.63 -11.75
C HIS A 25 4.92 4.74 -10.56
N ASN A 26 5.81 3.80 -10.26
CA ASN A 26 5.88 3.12 -8.98
C ASN A 26 7.24 3.42 -8.31
N HIS A 27 7.42 2.94 -7.10
CA HIS A 27 8.59 3.27 -6.28
C HIS A 27 9.03 2.07 -5.42
N ASN A 28 10.18 2.17 -4.74
CA ASN A 28 10.72 1.15 -3.84
C ASN A 28 10.48 1.46 -2.34
N HIS A 29 9.64 2.43 -2.04
CA HIS A 29 9.38 2.97 -0.71
C HIS A 29 7.87 3.03 -0.43
N PHE A 30 7.49 3.23 0.81
CA PHE A 30 6.14 3.67 1.16
C PHE A 30 6.03 5.17 0.96
N GLU A 31 4.87 5.63 0.56
CA GLU A 31 4.60 7.04 0.39
C GLU A 31 3.35 7.45 1.17
N LEU A 32 3.50 8.41 2.09
CA LEU A 32 2.40 9.08 2.74
C LEU A 32 2.23 10.45 2.10
N ALA A 33 1.18 10.62 1.30
CA ALA A 33 0.86 11.86 0.63
C ALA A 33 -0.25 12.61 1.39
N PHE A 34 0.10 13.71 2.02
CA PHE A 34 -0.86 14.63 2.64
C PHE A 34 -1.11 15.81 1.71
N ILE A 35 -2.37 16.04 1.40
CA ILE A 35 -2.84 17.15 0.59
C ILE A 35 -3.44 18.17 1.53
N HIS A 36 -2.81 19.35 1.66
CA HIS A 36 -3.26 20.42 2.55
C HIS A 36 -4.45 21.17 1.95
N SER A 37 -4.36 21.48 0.66
CA SER A 37 -5.36 22.26 -0.08
C SER A 37 -5.37 21.85 -1.55
N GLY A 38 -6.44 22.24 -2.26
CA GLY A 38 -6.63 21.92 -3.68
C GLY A 38 -7.51 20.69 -3.88
N ASN A 39 -7.76 20.33 -5.14
CA ASN A 39 -8.58 19.18 -5.51
C ASN A 39 -8.17 18.59 -6.86
N GLY A 40 -8.62 17.38 -7.12
CA GLY A 40 -8.33 16.66 -8.35
C GLY A 40 -8.63 15.17 -8.23
N PHE A 41 -8.02 14.40 -9.11
CA PHE A 41 -8.07 12.93 -9.06
C PHE A 41 -6.69 12.36 -8.73
N HIS A 42 -6.66 11.38 -7.86
CA HIS A 42 -5.54 10.49 -7.63
C HIS A 42 -5.86 9.15 -8.29
N TYR A 43 -5.14 8.81 -9.35
CA TYR A 43 -5.26 7.50 -9.98
C TYR A 43 -4.29 6.55 -9.30
N LEU A 44 -4.83 5.63 -8.52
CA LEU A 44 -4.07 4.61 -7.82
C LEU A 44 -4.38 3.25 -8.44
N ASN A 45 -3.39 2.60 -9.05
CA ASN A 45 -3.57 1.33 -9.76
C ASN A 45 -4.71 1.40 -10.80
N GLU A 46 -4.75 2.49 -11.59
CA GLU A 46 -5.78 2.82 -12.59
C GLU A 46 -7.16 3.20 -12.01
N ILE A 47 -7.35 3.16 -10.70
CA ILE A 47 -8.62 3.51 -10.07
C ILE A 47 -8.62 5.00 -9.74
N PRO A 48 -9.51 5.82 -10.34
CA PRO A 48 -9.63 7.23 -10.01
C PRO A 48 -10.25 7.41 -8.62
N GLN A 49 -9.59 8.20 -7.80
CA GLN A 49 -10.04 8.59 -6.46
C GLN A 49 -10.11 10.11 -6.41
N TRP A 50 -11.31 10.65 -6.26
CA TRP A 50 -11.47 12.09 -6.07
C TRP A 50 -10.87 12.51 -4.73
N TYR A 51 -10.10 13.58 -4.73
CA TYR A 51 -9.62 14.21 -3.50
C TYR A 51 -9.97 15.68 -3.42
N GLN A 52 -10.16 16.15 -2.21
CA GLN A 52 -10.25 17.55 -1.82
C GLN A 52 -9.50 17.71 -0.50
N GLY A 53 -8.54 18.63 -0.46
CA GLY A 53 -7.75 18.85 0.75
C GLY A 53 -8.60 19.46 1.88
N PRO A 54 -8.30 19.14 3.16
CA PRO A 54 -7.24 18.23 3.59
C PRO A 54 -7.59 16.76 3.35
N CYS A 55 -6.62 16.00 2.86
CA CYS A 55 -6.77 14.59 2.49
C CYS A 55 -5.44 13.82 2.62
N LEU A 56 -5.51 12.54 2.94
CA LEU A 56 -4.35 11.70 3.19
C LEU A 56 -4.43 10.38 2.42
N PHE A 57 -3.37 10.04 1.69
CA PHE A 57 -3.18 8.77 1.01
C PHE A 57 -1.94 8.05 1.54
N LEU A 58 -2.00 6.73 1.61
CA LEU A 58 -0.86 5.86 1.92
C LEU A 58 -0.68 4.85 0.80
N LEU A 59 0.51 4.83 0.21
CA LEU A 59 0.86 3.97 -0.90
C LEU A 59 1.96 2.98 -0.50
N SER A 60 1.87 1.77 -1.05
CA SER A 60 2.89 0.74 -0.93
C SER A 60 3.93 0.87 -2.05
N PRO A 61 5.09 0.22 -1.91
CA PRO A 61 6.07 0.09 -3.00
C PRO A 61 5.52 -0.57 -4.26
N GLU A 62 4.42 -1.32 -4.13
CA GLU A 62 3.78 -2.07 -5.21
C GLU A 62 2.80 -1.22 -6.02
N ASP A 63 2.36 -0.09 -5.45
CA ASP A 63 1.38 0.78 -6.07
C ASP A 63 2.01 1.63 -7.17
N TYR A 64 1.25 1.85 -8.24
CA TYR A 64 1.58 2.86 -9.24
C TYR A 64 0.47 3.91 -9.26
N HIS A 65 0.90 5.16 -9.41
CA HIS A 65 -0.02 6.28 -9.24
C HIS A 65 0.36 7.50 -10.07
N ILE A 66 -0.62 8.39 -10.22
CA ILE A 66 -0.48 9.75 -10.75
C ILE A 66 -1.57 10.65 -10.17
N PHE A 67 -1.27 11.92 -9.97
CA PHE A 67 -2.27 12.91 -9.64
C PHE A 67 -2.66 13.72 -10.88
N GLU A 68 -3.95 13.93 -11.07
CA GLU A 68 -4.52 14.90 -12.01
C GLU A 68 -5.05 16.09 -11.19
N ILE A 69 -4.36 17.21 -11.27
CA ILE A 69 -4.63 18.38 -10.45
C ILE A 69 -5.64 19.28 -11.18
N GLN A 70 -6.77 19.60 -10.53
CA GLN A 70 -7.75 20.52 -11.09
C GLN A 70 -7.55 21.96 -10.61
N ASN A 71 -7.13 22.13 -9.37
CA ASN A 71 -6.81 23.44 -8.81
C ASN A 71 -5.44 23.38 -8.12
N ARG A 72 -4.82 24.56 -7.96
CA ARG A 72 -3.54 24.67 -7.24
C ARG A 72 -3.59 23.87 -5.94
N THR A 73 -2.69 22.90 -5.84
CA THR A 73 -2.68 21.90 -4.76
C THR A 73 -1.37 21.97 -4.01
N GLU A 74 -1.46 21.91 -2.68
CA GLU A 74 -0.34 21.88 -1.75
C GLU A 74 -0.17 20.48 -1.18
N PHE A 75 1.03 19.90 -1.37
CA PHE A 75 1.38 18.55 -1.00
C PHE A 75 2.49 18.51 0.04
N SER A 76 2.37 17.59 0.99
CA SER A 76 3.50 17.07 1.78
C SER A 76 3.61 15.58 1.53
N ILE A 77 4.76 15.15 0.99
CA ILE A 77 5.01 13.76 0.65
C ILE A 77 6.15 13.23 1.52
N LEU A 78 5.85 12.22 2.33
CA LEU A 78 6.80 11.51 3.16
C LEU A 78 7.06 10.15 2.54
N LYS A 79 8.32 9.92 2.12
CA LYS A 79 8.79 8.69 1.48
C LYS A 79 9.70 7.95 2.43
N PHE A 80 9.38 6.71 2.79
CA PHE A 80 10.16 5.94 3.75
C PHE A 80 10.24 4.47 3.35
N THR A 81 11.40 3.87 3.59
CA THR A 81 11.68 2.46 3.28
C THR A 81 11.44 1.57 4.49
N ASN A 82 11.44 0.25 4.29
CA ASN A 82 11.44 -0.70 5.42
C ASN A 82 12.60 -0.45 6.38
N ILE A 83 13.78 -0.05 5.87
CA ILE A 83 14.96 0.26 6.69
C ILE A 83 14.66 1.40 7.68
N TYR A 84 13.87 2.40 7.26
CA TYR A 84 13.45 3.47 8.17
C TYR A 84 12.51 2.97 9.26
N LEU A 85 11.58 2.10 8.91
CA LEU A 85 10.63 1.51 9.87
C LEU A 85 11.33 0.58 10.85
N ASP A 86 12.36 -0.15 10.38
CA ASP A 86 13.17 -1.11 11.13
C ASP A 86 14.43 -0.48 11.75
N GLY A 87 14.57 0.85 11.69
CA GLY A 87 15.77 1.61 12.08
C GLY A 87 16.10 1.58 13.57
N PRO A 88 17.19 2.26 13.98
CA PRO A 88 17.79 2.16 15.32
C PRO A 88 16.88 2.62 16.47
N PHE A 89 15.79 3.31 16.15
CA PHE A 89 14.77 3.75 17.12
C PHE A 89 13.59 2.76 17.22
N ALA A 90 13.60 1.68 16.44
CA ALA A 90 12.61 0.64 16.46
C ALA A 90 12.92 -0.33 17.61
N ASP A 91 12.43 -0.04 18.81
CA ASP A 91 12.39 -0.97 19.93
C ASP A 91 11.45 -2.16 19.63
N GLN A 92 11.27 -3.07 20.58
CA GLN A 92 10.51 -4.35 20.48
C GLN A 92 9.13 -4.29 19.77
N GLY A 93 8.71 -3.13 19.28
CA GLY A 93 7.50 -2.86 18.50
C GLY A 93 7.59 -3.12 16.99
N LEU A 94 8.67 -3.69 16.45
CA LEU A 94 8.86 -3.98 15.02
C LEU A 94 7.71 -4.79 14.39
N GLN A 95 7.26 -5.83 15.08
CA GLN A 95 6.11 -6.64 14.62
C GLN A 95 4.80 -5.85 14.59
N GLU A 96 4.65 -4.88 15.49
CA GLU A 96 3.47 -4.00 15.51
C GLU A 96 3.46 -3.01 14.35
N TRP A 97 4.63 -2.50 13.94
CA TRP A 97 4.74 -1.59 12.79
C TRP A 97 4.39 -2.28 11.48
N SER A 98 5.01 -3.41 11.18
CA SER A 98 4.72 -4.17 9.96
C SER A 98 3.24 -4.54 9.89
N LYS A 99 2.66 -4.99 11.01
CA LYS A 99 1.24 -5.30 11.10
C LYS A 99 0.35 -4.06 10.91
N LEU A 100 0.73 -2.93 11.49
CA LEU A 100 0.00 -1.66 11.31
C LEU A 100 0.04 -1.21 9.85
N MET A 101 1.21 -1.23 9.20
CA MET A 101 1.36 -0.87 7.80
C MET A 101 0.55 -1.78 6.89
N GLU A 102 0.59 -3.10 7.11
CA GLU A 102 -0.25 -4.06 6.38
C GLU A 102 -1.74 -3.72 6.50
N GLN A 103 -2.22 -3.40 7.71
CA GLN A 103 -3.61 -3.03 7.96
C GLN A 103 -3.99 -1.73 7.25
N LEU A 104 -3.16 -0.68 7.36
CA LEU A 104 -3.45 0.62 6.75
C LEU A 104 -3.40 0.59 5.23
N LEU A 105 -2.46 -0.15 4.64
CA LEU A 105 -2.38 -0.35 3.19
C LEU A 105 -3.58 -1.12 2.64
N ALA A 106 -4.01 -2.17 3.34
CA ALA A 106 -5.24 -2.89 2.98
C ALA A 106 -6.48 -1.99 3.04
N MET A 107 -6.54 -1.07 4.01
CA MET A 107 -7.61 -0.08 4.10
C MET A 107 -7.51 0.95 2.97
N SER A 108 -6.33 1.50 2.69
CA SER A 108 -6.11 2.46 1.60
C SER A 108 -6.55 1.89 0.26
N SER A 109 -6.23 0.64 -0.03
CA SER A 109 -6.65 -0.05 -1.26
C SER A 109 -8.16 -0.32 -1.35
N THR A 110 -8.84 -0.41 -0.21
CA THR A 110 -10.28 -0.75 -0.14
C THR A 110 -11.17 0.49 -0.13
N LEU A 111 -10.75 1.56 0.54
CA LEU A 111 -11.58 2.76 0.73
C LEU A 111 -11.80 3.59 -0.54
N GLN A 112 -10.94 3.45 -1.55
CA GLN A 112 -10.98 4.24 -2.80
C GLN A 112 -11.16 5.76 -2.56
N SER A 113 -10.66 6.25 -1.41
CA SER A 113 -10.84 7.62 -0.94
C SER A 113 -9.75 7.99 0.09
N CYS A 114 -9.82 9.19 0.63
CA CYS A 114 -9.01 9.62 1.77
C CYS A 114 -8.97 8.58 2.89
N LEU A 115 -7.76 8.31 3.41
CA LEU A 115 -7.55 7.33 4.48
C LEU A 115 -8.18 7.77 5.83
N VAL A 116 -8.39 9.07 6.01
CA VAL A 116 -8.99 9.69 7.21
C VAL A 116 -10.08 10.65 6.78
N ASN A 117 -11.31 10.46 7.26
CA ASN A 117 -12.47 11.28 6.93
C ASN A 117 -12.86 12.28 8.04
N SER A 118 -12.28 12.16 9.23
CA SER A 118 -12.55 13.06 10.35
C SER A 118 -11.77 14.36 10.18
N ALA A 119 -12.46 15.49 10.01
CA ALA A 119 -11.84 16.82 9.89
C ALA A 119 -10.99 17.16 11.14
N GLU A 120 -11.43 16.77 12.34
CA GLU A 120 -10.69 16.99 13.58
C GLU A 120 -9.36 16.20 13.58
N GLU A 121 -9.37 14.94 13.15
CA GLU A 121 -8.18 14.11 13.14
C GLU A 121 -7.25 14.51 11.97
N LEU A 122 -7.79 14.92 10.80
CA LEU A 122 -7.01 15.49 9.72
C LEU A 122 -6.29 16.77 10.16
N PHE A 123 -6.95 17.65 10.90
CA PHE A 123 -6.32 18.85 11.46
C PHE A 123 -5.14 18.50 12.39
N LYS A 124 -5.30 17.52 13.29
CA LYS A 124 -4.21 17.07 14.19
C LYS A 124 -3.03 16.48 13.38
N ILE A 125 -3.33 15.68 12.37
CA ILE A 125 -2.32 15.10 11.47
C ILE A 125 -1.58 16.20 10.74
N GLU A 126 -2.27 17.20 10.23
CA GLU A 126 -1.69 18.34 9.53
C GLU A 126 -0.70 19.10 10.40
N GLN A 127 -1.04 19.36 11.69
CA GLN A 127 -0.11 20.00 12.63
C GLN A 127 1.17 19.18 12.82
N LEU A 128 1.07 17.86 12.91
CA LEU A 128 2.24 16.97 12.99
C LEU A 128 3.05 16.99 11.69
N ILE A 129 2.40 16.98 10.55
CA ILE A 129 3.08 17.07 9.23
C ILE A 129 3.86 18.39 9.12
N HIS A 130 3.28 19.51 9.53
CA HIS A 130 4.00 20.80 9.56
C HIS A 130 5.23 20.77 10.49
N LEU A 131 5.17 20.14 11.64
CA LEU A 131 6.32 19.95 12.52
C LEU A 131 7.39 19.08 11.86
N ILE A 132 7.00 17.99 11.22
CA ILE A 132 7.89 17.10 10.47
C ILE A 132 8.62 17.86 9.36
N ILE A 133 7.90 18.70 8.60
CA ILE A 133 8.50 19.51 7.53
C ILE A 133 9.55 20.46 8.09
N ARG A 134 9.23 21.20 9.14
CA ARG A 134 10.16 22.15 9.77
C ARG A 134 11.43 21.47 10.27
N GLU A 135 11.28 20.32 10.94
CA GLU A 135 12.44 19.54 11.40
C GLU A 135 13.27 19.02 10.22
N TRP A 136 12.63 18.60 9.14
CA TRP A 136 13.30 18.14 7.93
C TRP A 136 14.06 19.24 7.23
N GLU A 137 13.47 20.43 7.09
CA GLU A 137 14.11 21.60 6.48
C GLU A 137 15.37 22.04 7.24
N THR A 138 15.40 21.80 8.54
CA THR A 138 16.54 22.18 9.40
C THR A 138 17.71 21.20 9.27
N SER A 139 17.44 19.89 9.18
CA SER A 139 18.49 18.87 9.31
C SER A 139 18.67 18.00 8.07
N GLN A 140 17.62 17.76 7.27
CA GLN A 140 17.54 16.79 6.16
C GLN A 140 18.16 15.42 6.51
N ASN A 141 18.01 15.00 7.77
CA ASN A 141 18.63 13.81 8.31
C ASN A 141 17.59 12.72 8.56
N SER A 142 17.68 11.61 7.81
CA SER A 142 16.82 10.44 7.99
C SER A 142 16.99 9.75 9.36
N GLY A 143 18.06 10.01 10.08
CA GLY A 143 18.31 9.55 11.45
C GLY A 143 17.79 10.49 12.54
N ASN A 144 16.98 11.51 12.22
CA ASN A 144 16.41 12.42 13.20
C ASN A 144 15.32 11.72 14.03
N GLU A 145 15.61 11.55 15.33
CA GLU A 145 14.74 10.87 16.28
C GLU A 145 13.39 11.59 16.46
N THR A 146 13.39 12.92 16.46
CA THR A 146 12.17 13.73 16.57
C THR A 146 11.24 13.45 15.41
N ILE A 147 11.75 13.46 14.17
CA ILE A 147 10.95 13.12 12.97
C ILE A 147 10.40 11.71 13.08
N PHE A 148 11.20 10.75 13.54
CA PHE A 148 10.75 9.37 13.72
C PHE A 148 9.55 9.28 14.66
N TYR A 149 9.59 9.91 15.82
CA TYR A 149 8.45 9.90 16.75
C TYR A 149 7.24 10.70 16.25
N LEU A 150 7.44 11.79 15.51
CA LEU A 150 6.35 12.54 14.89
C LEU A 150 5.63 11.70 13.82
N ILE A 151 6.38 10.99 12.98
CA ILE A 151 5.80 10.04 12.00
C ILE A 151 5.03 8.94 12.72
N ARG A 152 5.57 8.40 13.82
CA ARG A 152 4.83 7.42 14.65
C ARG A 152 3.54 8.00 15.21
N ALA A 153 3.54 9.25 15.65
CA ALA A 153 2.33 9.92 16.13
C ALA A 153 1.28 10.07 15.02
N VAL A 154 1.68 10.44 13.80
CA VAL A 154 0.80 10.48 12.63
C VAL A 154 0.14 9.12 12.41
N PHE A 155 0.93 8.05 12.34
CA PHE A 155 0.39 6.70 12.15
C PHE A 155 -0.50 6.22 13.31
N SER A 156 -0.20 6.64 14.54
CA SER A 156 -1.07 6.37 15.71
C SER A 156 -2.44 7.03 15.57
N LEU A 157 -2.49 8.28 15.09
CA LEU A 157 -3.76 8.97 14.82
C LEU A 157 -4.53 8.31 13.68
N ILE A 158 -3.85 7.93 12.59
CA ILE A 158 -4.48 7.20 11.48
C ILE A 158 -5.08 5.88 11.97
N LYS A 159 -4.32 5.09 12.76
CA LYS A 159 -4.79 3.83 13.36
C LYS A 159 -6.04 4.04 14.20
N LYS A 160 -6.02 5.05 15.08
CA LYS A 160 -7.14 5.37 15.95
C LYS A 160 -8.41 5.69 15.14
N THR A 161 -8.26 6.45 14.06
CA THR A 161 -9.36 6.83 13.18
C THR A 161 -9.87 5.63 12.39
N ALA A 162 -8.95 4.86 11.84
CA ALA A 162 -9.25 3.63 11.14
C ALA A 162 -10.06 2.65 11.99
N VAL A 163 -9.65 2.42 13.24
CA VAL A 163 -10.40 1.57 14.19
C VAL A 163 -11.77 2.16 14.53
N LYS A 164 -11.90 3.48 14.61
CA LYS A 164 -13.16 4.17 14.95
C LYS A 164 -14.14 4.17 13.75
N GLU A 165 -13.63 4.30 12.54
CA GLU A 165 -14.43 4.23 11.31
C GLU A 165 -14.82 2.80 10.94
N LEU A 166 -14.01 1.82 11.33
CA LEU A 166 -14.33 0.39 11.25
C LEU A 166 -15.39 -0.05 12.29
N SER A 167 -15.65 0.78 13.32
CA SER A 167 -16.76 0.57 14.26
C SER A 167 -17.99 1.31 13.75
N PRO A 168 -19.09 1.02 13.64
CA PRO A 168 -20.32 0.51 13.08
C PRO A 168 -20.80 1.12 11.76
N LYS A 169 -20.03 1.82 10.96
CA LYS A 169 -20.45 2.38 9.65
C LYS A 169 -20.07 1.53 8.43
N ILE A 170 -19.02 0.73 8.55
CA ILE A 170 -18.69 -0.26 7.53
C ILE A 170 -19.62 -1.45 7.75
N SER A 171 -20.35 -1.85 6.74
CA SER A 171 -21.18 -3.04 6.83
C SER A 171 -20.30 -4.23 7.29
N SER A 172 -20.87 -5.18 8.01
CA SER A 172 -20.13 -6.39 8.43
C SER A 172 -19.45 -7.09 7.23
N GLN A 173 -19.98 -6.87 6.04
CA GLN A 173 -19.48 -7.41 4.78
C GLN A 173 -18.20 -6.73 4.28
N GLU A 174 -18.06 -5.40 4.44
CA GLU A 174 -16.84 -4.66 4.06
C GLU A 174 -15.67 -4.98 4.98
N ASN A 175 -15.91 -5.04 6.29
CA ASN A 175 -14.93 -5.51 7.26
C ASN A 175 -14.44 -6.92 6.95
N THR A 176 -15.34 -7.78 6.47
CA THR A 176 -15.00 -9.15 6.06
C THR A 176 -14.09 -9.16 4.84
N VAL A 177 -14.35 -8.33 3.83
CA VAL A 177 -13.50 -8.28 2.62
C VAL A 177 -12.10 -7.76 2.94
N ILE A 178 -11.97 -6.74 3.79
CA ILE A 178 -10.67 -6.27 4.30
C ILE A 178 -9.90 -7.41 4.98
N SER A 179 -10.57 -8.17 5.83
CA SER A 179 -9.95 -9.32 6.51
C SER A 179 -9.51 -10.43 5.55
N ILE A 180 -10.30 -10.66 4.47
CA ILE A 180 -9.94 -11.60 3.40
C ILE A 180 -8.71 -11.12 2.64
N VAL A 181 -8.63 -9.83 2.28
CA VAL A 181 -7.47 -9.23 1.61
C VAL A 181 -6.22 -9.37 2.47
N ASN A 182 -6.31 -9.04 3.76
CA ASN A 182 -5.20 -9.19 4.70
C ASN A 182 -4.73 -10.65 4.81
N HIS A 183 -5.67 -11.59 4.84
CA HIS A 183 -5.34 -13.02 4.85
C HIS A 183 -4.62 -13.44 3.56
N ILE A 184 -5.09 -12.95 2.39
CA ILE A 184 -4.44 -13.21 1.10
C ILE A 184 -3.00 -12.68 1.12
N HIS A 185 -2.79 -11.44 1.53
CA HIS A 185 -1.46 -10.81 1.58
C HIS A 185 -0.52 -11.58 2.51
N LYS A 186 -0.97 -11.91 3.71
CA LYS A 186 -0.20 -12.68 4.70
C LYS A 186 0.21 -14.07 4.19
N HIS A 187 -0.66 -14.72 3.43
CA HIS A 187 -0.48 -16.11 3.00
C HIS A 187 -0.14 -16.25 1.51
N ILE A 188 0.27 -15.17 0.83
CA ILE A 188 0.50 -15.18 -0.63
C ILE A 188 1.55 -16.20 -1.07
N ARG A 189 2.48 -16.55 -0.20
CA ARG A 189 3.52 -17.59 -0.42
C ARG A 189 3.05 -19.01 -0.11
N ASN A 190 1.85 -19.15 0.46
CA ASN A 190 1.26 -20.48 0.78
C ASN A 190 -0.01 -20.72 -0.05
N PRO A 191 0.09 -21.35 -1.24
CA PRO A 191 -1.06 -21.55 -2.13
C PRO A 191 -2.20 -22.38 -1.51
N ARG A 192 -1.90 -23.26 -0.55
CA ARG A 192 -2.94 -24.06 0.12
C ARG A 192 -3.89 -23.19 0.93
N SER A 193 -3.37 -22.27 1.71
CA SER A 193 -4.17 -21.32 2.52
C SER A 193 -5.02 -20.36 1.70
N LEU A 194 -4.76 -20.25 0.38
CA LEU A 194 -5.47 -19.38 -0.55
C LEU A 194 -6.46 -20.13 -1.45
N GLN A 195 -6.65 -21.43 -1.25
CA GLN A 195 -7.72 -22.16 -1.92
C GLN A 195 -9.07 -21.63 -1.46
N LEU A 196 -10.00 -21.50 -2.38
CA LEU A 196 -11.33 -20.92 -2.10
C LEU A 196 -12.05 -21.65 -0.94
N ARG A 197 -11.87 -22.96 -0.84
CA ARG A 197 -12.43 -23.76 0.24
C ARG A 197 -11.84 -23.38 1.60
N GLU A 198 -10.53 -23.29 1.69
CA GLU A 198 -9.82 -22.90 2.92
C GLU A 198 -10.19 -21.49 3.36
N LEU A 199 -10.23 -20.54 2.39
CA LEU A 199 -10.69 -19.18 2.66
C LEU A 199 -12.13 -19.16 3.19
N ALA A 200 -13.01 -19.95 2.59
CA ALA A 200 -14.40 -20.06 3.00
C ALA A 200 -14.53 -20.60 4.43
N GLU A 201 -13.74 -21.61 4.80
CA GLU A 201 -13.67 -22.16 6.16
C GLU A 201 -13.13 -21.14 7.18
N VAL A 202 -12.01 -20.46 6.87
CA VAL A 202 -11.40 -19.43 7.74
C VAL A 202 -12.37 -18.29 8.06
N PHE A 203 -13.19 -17.88 7.09
CA PHE A 203 -14.12 -16.76 7.26
C PHE A 203 -15.57 -17.19 7.57
N ASN A 204 -15.81 -18.48 7.78
CA ASN A 204 -17.13 -19.07 8.07
C ASN A 204 -18.20 -18.75 7.00
N PHE A 205 -17.83 -18.82 5.73
CA PHE A 205 -18.73 -18.61 4.59
C PHE A 205 -18.82 -19.84 3.70
N SER A 206 -19.87 -19.90 2.89
CA SER A 206 -19.85 -20.81 1.75
C SER A 206 -18.94 -20.27 0.64
N PRO A 207 -18.26 -21.12 -0.17
CA PRO A 207 -17.41 -20.69 -1.27
C PRO A 207 -18.12 -19.76 -2.27
N ASN A 208 -19.39 -20.03 -2.56
CA ASN A 208 -20.20 -19.22 -3.48
C ASN A 208 -20.48 -17.82 -2.89
N TYR A 209 -20.84 -17.74 -1.62
CA TYR A 209 -21.07 -16.46 -0.94
C TYR A 209 -19.79 -15.63 -0.88
N LEU A 210 -18.66 -16.24 -0.48
CA LEU A 210 -17.36 -15.59 -0.42
C LEU A 210 -16.97 -14.98 -1.78
N THR A 211 -17.12 -15.76 -2.86
CA THR A 211 -16.79 -15.30 -4.22
C THR A 211 -17.69 -14.14 -4.66
N GLY A 212 -18.98 -14.22 -4.38
CA GLY A 212 -19.94 -13.15 -4.71
C GLY A 212 -19.68 -11.87 -3.92
N LEU A 213 -19.46 -12.00 -2.60
CA LEU A 213 -19.14 -10.90 -1.71
C LEU A 213 -17.86 -10.17 -2.16
N PHE A 214 -16.77 -10.94 -2.37
CA PHE A 214 -15.48 -10.40 -2.77
C PHE A 214 -15.57 -9.67 -4.12
N LYS A 215 -16.20 -10.30 -5.13
CA LYS A 215 -16.37 -9.69 -6.46
C LYS A 215 -17.22 -8.41 -6.40
N LYS A 216 -18.26 -8.39 -5.57
CA LYS A 216 -19.13 -7.21 -5.40
C LYS A 216 -18.35 -6.02 -4.82
N GLN A 217 -17.47 -6.26 -3.86
CA GLN A 217 -16.74 -5.21 -3.16
C GLN A 217 -15.43 -4.80 -3.89
N MET A 218 -14.69 -5.79 -4.43
CA MET A 218 -13.39 -5.56 -5.06
C MET A 218 -13.45 -5.38 -6.59
N GLY A 219 -14.63 -5.54 -7.21
CA GLY A 219 -14.81 -5.46 -8.65
C GLY A 219 -14.27 -6.66 -9.45
N VAL A 220 -13.40 -7.47 -8.86
CA VAL A 220 -12.74 -8.61 -9.52
C VAL A 220 -12.94 -9.90 -8.72
N PRO A 221 -12.93 -11.09 -9.38
CA PRO A 221 -12.98 -12.37 -8.68
C PRO A 221 -11.78 -12.55 -7.74
N ILE A 222 -12.00 -13.20 -6.59
CA ILE A 222 -10.96 -13.42 -5.57
C ILE A 222 -9.72 -14.14 -6.12
N LYS A 223 -9.89 -15.12 -7.02
CA LYS A 223 -8.78 -15.80 -7.68
C LYS A 223 -7.97 -14.86 -8.56
N THR A 224 -8.63 -14.02 -9.34
CA THR A 224 -7.96 -13.01 -10.17
C THR A 224 -7.16 -12.03 -9.31
N TYR A 225 -7.72 -11.60 -8.17
CA TYR A 225 -7.02 -10.75 -7.21
C TYR A 225 -5.75 -11.41 -6.69
N ILE A 226 -5.85 -12.68 -6.22
CA ILE A 226 -4.70 -13.47 -5.73
C ILE A 226 -3.63 -13.60 -6.82
N ASP A 227 -4.03 -13.95 -8.05
CA ASP A 227 -3.12 -14.16 -9.16
C ASP A 227 -2.41 -12.85 -9.54
N ASN A 228 -3.11 -11.73 -9.63
CA ASN A 228 -2.55 -10.41 -9.93
C ASN A 228 -1.56 -9.96 -8.84
N TYR A 229 -1.94 -10.09 -7.57
CA TYR A 229 -1.06 -9.72 -6.46
C TYR A 229 0.21 -10.58 -6.43
N LYS A 230 0.08 -11.91 -6.61
CA LYS A 230 1.21 -12.82 -6.72
C LYS A 230 2.13 -12.46 -7.89
N LEU A 231 1.56 -12.18 -9.06
CA LEU A 231 2.31 -11.78 -10.26
C LEU A 231 3.14 -10.53 -10.03
N LYS A 232 2.55 -9.53 -9.37
CA LYS A 232 3.23 -8.28 -9.04
C LYS A 232 4.45 -8.51 -8.15
N LEU A 233 4.30 -9.35 -7.12
CA LEU A 233 5.41 -9.70 -6.23
C LEU A 233 6.51 -10.48 -6.97
N ILE A 234 6.14 -11.41 -7.87
CA ILE A 234 7.08 -12.15 -8.71
C ILE A 234 7.84 -11.18 -9.64
N GLU A 235 7.13 -10.25 -10.31
CA GLU A 235 7.75 -9.23 -11.15
C GLU A 235 8.81 -8.43 -10.40
N ASN A 236 8.50 -8.02 -9.18
CA ASN A 236 9.44 -7.29 -8.33
C ASN A 236 10.68 -8.13 -7.99
N ARG A 237 10.50 -9.42 -7.67
CA ARG A 237 11.64 -10.32 -7.44
C ARG A 237 12.52 -10.45 -8.68
N LEU A 238 11.90 -10.61 -9.85
CA LEU A 238 12.64 -10.71 -11.12
C LEU A 238 13.44 -9.45 -11.43
N LYS A 239 12.87 -8.26 -11.24
CA LYS A 239 13.50 -6.98 -11.60
C LYS A 239 14.55 -6.48 -10.62
N TYR A 240 14.39 -6.81 -9.32
CA TYR A 240 15.16 -6.15 -8.26
C TYR A 240 15.99 -7.08 -7.40
N THR A 241 16.07 -8.36 -7.76
CA THR A 241 16.92 -9.34 -7.06
C THR A 241 17.67 -10.23 -8.05
N GLU A 242 18.83 -10.74 -7.63
CA GLU A 242 19.62 -11.74 -8.37
C GLU A 242 19.17 -13.18 -8.07
N HIS A 243 18.05 -13.38 -7.36
CA HIS A 243 17.57 -14.71 -6.99
C HIS A 243 17.31 -15.57 -8.22
N PRO A 244 17.79 -16.83 -8.26
CA PRO A 244 17.50 -17.78 -9.33
C PRO A 244 15.98 -17.96 -9.51
N LEU A 245 15.52 -18.14 -10.74
CA LEU A 245 14.09 -18.38 -11.05
C LEU A 245 13.50 -19.54 -10.24
N LYS A 246 14.33 -20.55 -9.94
CA LYS A 246 13.93 -21.70 -9.11
C LYS A 246 13.60 -21.28 -7.68
N GLU A 247 14.39 -20.41 -7.08
CA GLU A 247 14.15 -19.90 -5.72
C GLU A 247 12.89 -19.04 -5.68
N ILE A 248 12.70 -18.13 -6.65
CA ILE A 248 11.48 -17.34 -6.78
C ILE A 248 10.26 -18.25 -6.94
N SER A 249 10.36 -19.27 -7.77
CA SER A 249 9.29 -20.27 -7.96
C SER A 249 8.91 -20.94 -6.63
N ILE A 250 9.89 -21.38 -5.84
CA ILE A 250 9.67 -22.01 -4.53
C ILE A 250 9.09 -20.98 -3.52
N GLU A 251 9.61 -19.77 -3.48
CA GLU A 251 9.12 -18.70 -2.60
C GLU A 251 7.62 -18.46 -2.75
N PHE A 252 7.11 -18.50 -3.98
CA PHE A 252 5.68 -18.29 -4.26
C PHE A 252 4.86 -19.59 -4.33
N GLY A 253 5.43 -20.69 -3.86
CA GLY A 253 4.73 -21.97 -3.66
C GLY A 253 4.37 -22.69 -4.95
N PHE A 254 5.16 -22.54 -6.02
CA PHE A 254 5.03 -23.38 -7.21
C PHE A 254 5.74 -24.71 -7.01
N ASN A 255 5.09 -25.79 -7.45
CA ASN A 255 5.64 -27.13 -7.31
C ASN A 255 6.89 -27.36 -8.19
N ASP A 256 6.93 -26.70 -9.34
CA ASP A 256 8.03 -26.80 -10.30
C ASP A 256 8.16 -25.52 -11.15
N LEU A 257 9.32 -25.37 -11.78
CA LEU A 257 9.65 -24.24 -12.63
C LEU A 257 8.79 -24.17 -13.90
N SER A 258 8.30 -25.31 -14.40
CA SER A 258 7.45 -25.37 -15.59
C SER A 258 6.09 -24.76 -15.32
N HIS A 259 5.52 -25.08 -14.16
CA HIS A 259 4.25 -24.47 -13.70
C HIS A 259 4.40 -22.97 -13.47
N PHE A 260 5.48 -22.53 -12.81
CA PHE A 260 5.82 -21.11 -12.64
C PHE A 260 5.92 -20.37 -13.99
N ASN A 261 6.69 -20.91 -14.94
CA ASN A 261 6.86 -20.30 -16.26
C ASN A 261 5.53 -20.20 -17.02
N LYS A 262 4.70 -21.24 -16.99
CA LYS A 262 3.36 -21.23 -17.61
C LYS A 262 2.45 -20.18 -16.98
N PHE A 263 2.44 -20.08 -15.66
CA PHE A 263 1.65 -19.09 -14.93
C PHE A 263 2.07 -17.66 -15.30
N PHE A 264 3.36 -17.37 -15.29
CA PHE A 264 3.89 -16.06 -15.61
C PHE A 264 3.63 -15.69 -17.08
N LYS A 265 3.97 -16.59 -18.02
CA LYS A 265 3.76 -16.36 -19.46
C LYS A 265 2.29 -16.17 -19.82
N LYS A 266 1.38 -16.91 -19.17
CA LYS A 266 -0.07 -16.75 -19.38
C LYS A 266 -0.55 -15.33 -19.09
N ASN A 267 0.04 -14.65 -18.12
CA ASN A 267 -0.43 -13.35 -17.63
C ASN A 267 0.36 -12.16 -18.20
N TYR A 268 1.68 -12.33 -18.48
CA TYR A 268 2.53 -11.27 -19.03
C TYR A 268 2.88 -11.43 -20.50
N GLY A 269 2.51 -12.55 -21.13
CA GLY A 269 2.83 -12.84 -22.53
C GLY A 269 4.29 -13.27 -22.82
N ILE A 270 5.21 -13.01 -21.89
CA ILE A 270 6.64 -13.30 -21.96
C ILE A 270 7.07 -14.28 -20.87
N ASN A 271 8.24 -14.90 -21.03
CA ASN A 271 8.78 -15.78 -20.00
C ASN A 271 9.43 -14.98 -18.85
N PRO A 272 9.48 -15.53 -17.61
CA PRO A 272 10.12 -14.86 -16.49
C PRO A 272 11.58 -14.44 -16.74
N LYS A 273 12.30 -15.19 -17.58
CA LYS A 273 13.69 -14.90 -17.96
C LYS A 273 13.80 -13.63 -18.83
N GLU A 274 12.77 -13.33 -19.61
CA GLU A 274 12.70 -12.15 -20.49
C GLU A 274 12.25 -10.89 -19.75
N ALA A 275 11.64 -11.07 -18.55
CA ALA A 275 11.15 -10.00 -17.68
C ALA A 275 12.18 -9.54 -16.63
N ARG A 276 13.38 -10.11 -16.65
CA ARG A 276 14.48 -9.85 -15.70
C ARG A 276 15.37 -8.67 -16.11
#